data_4170572a7a00e0b6f889cfbd4b2dadcc
#
_entry.id   4170572a7a00e0b6f889cfbd4b2dadcc
#
_cell.length_a   1.000
_cell.length_b   1.000
_cell.length_c   1.000
_cell.angle_alpha   90.00
_cell.angle_beta   90.00
_cell.angle_gamma   90.00
#
_symmetry.space_group_name_H-M   'P 1'
#
loop_
_entity.id
_entity.type
_entity.pdbx_description
1 polymer ?
#
loop_
_entity_poly.entity_id
_entity_poly.type
_entity_poly.pdbx_seq_one_letter_code
_entity_poly.pdbx_strand_id
1 'polypeptide(L)'
;IDEEYRNGDYDPENAYTVPYTLCTTGIIYNTKMVDEAPTSWADLWDEKYAGNILMFNNSRDAYAIGAFKSGSSVNPQTTEDVDAVVDELKAQKPLVQAYVMDEIFDKMIGGEAAVGVYYSGDAITMIDDNPDLAWVFPEEGTVLSVDSMAIPATSEHEEAAEMFINFMCEPDVGKANIEYIGYTTPMHCVWEILDEDLKYSEIAYPSEDIAAKEEVFTALSDEVNSELDVKWSEMKSYDEGGSGYLFLMLLLAMLALACFNIWRKVRRKTRNMY
;
A
#
# COMPACT_ATOMS: atom_id res chain seq x y z
N ILE A 1 24.21 12.96 -1.54
CA ILE A 1 23.29 12.36 -0.57
C ILE A 1 23.64 12.88 0.81
N ASP A 2 22.66 13.37 1.57
CA ASP A 2 22.83 13.92 2.91
C ASP A 2 23.25 12.84 3.91
N GLU A 3 23.94 13.26 4.97
CA GLU A 3 24.58 12.33 5.91
C GLU A 3 23.55 11.47 6.66
N GLU A 4 22.38 12.01 6.94
CA GLU A 4 21.28 11.31 7.63
C GLU A 4 20.68 10.14 6.85
N TYR A 5 20.79 10.15 5.51
CA TYR A 5 20.32 9.06 4.63
C TYR A 5 21.44 8.11 4.21
N ARG A 6 22.65 8.29 4.74
CA ARG A 6 23.76 7.36 4.55
C ARG A 6 23.85 6.39 5.72
N ASN A 7 24.38 5.21 5.48
CA ASN A 7 24.59 4.19 6.50
C ASN A 7 23.28 3.81 7.23
N GLY A 8 22.15 3.84 6.51
CA GLY A 8 20.89 3.36 7.05
C GLY A 8 20.95 1.87 7.38
N ASP A 9 20.07 1.40 8.28
CA ASP A 9 20.03 -0.01 8.72
C ASP A 9 19.85 -1.01 7.58
N TYR A 10 19.32 -0.55 6.42
CA TYR A 10 19.17 -1.35 5.21
C TYR A 10 20.49 -1.53 4.44
N ASP A 11 21.48 -0.64 4.61
CA ASP A 11 22.83 -0.71 4.01
C ASP A 11 23.85 0.05 4.87
N PRO A 12 24.26 -0.49 6.03
CA PRO A 12 25.05 0.23 7.05
C PRO A 12 26.43 0.70 6.57
N GLU A 13 26.96 0.12 5.50
CA GLU A 13 28.27 0.45 4.94
C GLU A 13 28.18 1.25 3.63
N ASN A 14 26.95 1.57 3.15
CA ASN A 14 26.67 2.12 1.81
C ASN A 14 27.38 1.32 0.70
N ALA A 15 27.35 -0.01 0.84
CA ALA A 15 28.08 -0.88 -0.06
C ALA A 15 27.27 -1.29 -1.30
N TYR A 16 25.95 -1.17 -1.25
CA TYR A 16 25.04 -1.76 -2.23
C TYR A 16 24.07 -0.76 -2.84
N THR A 17 23.77 0.35 -2.16
CA THR A 17 22.69 1.24 -2.54
C THR A 17 23.09 2.72 -2.53
N VAL A 18 22.41 3.49 -3.38
CA VAL A 18 22.46 4.95 -3.36
C VAL A 18 21.02 5.46 -3.18
N PRO A 19 20.70 6.14 -2.05
CA PRO A 19 19.39 6.75 -1.85
C PRO A 19 19.01 7.67 -3.01
N TYR A 20 17.77 7.55 -3.49
CA TYR A 20 17.29 8.24 -4.67
C TYR A 20 16.12 9.17 -4.37
N THR A 21 15.06 8.63 -3.74
CA THR A 21 13.89 9.39 -3.33
C THR A 21 13.45 8.97 -1.94
N LEU A 22 12.64 9.82 -1.31
CA LEU A 22 12.02 9.56 -0.03
C LEU A 22 10.50 9.73 -0.19
N CYS A 23 9.74 8.87 0.46
CA CYS A 23 8.30 9.06 0.60
C CYS A 23 7.80 8.52 1.94
N THR A 24 6.66 9.02 2.36
CA THR A 24 5.98 8.57 3.57
C THR A 24 4.64 7.94 3.20
N THR A 25 4.08 7.12 4.08
CA THR A 25 2.73 6.57 3.90
C THR A 25 1.70 7.39 4.66
N GLY A 26 0.47 7.42 4.16
CA GLY A 26 -0.63 8.10 4.84
C GLY A 26 -1.99 7.69 4.28
N ILE A 27 -3.01 8.43 4.65
CA ILE A 27 -4.37 8.20 4.20
C ILE A 27 -4.77 9.28 3.18
N ILE A 28 -5.06 8.86 1.95
CA ILE A 28 -5.75 9.68 0.96
C ILE A 28 -7.25 9.42 1.09
N TYR A 29 -8.07 10.47 1.10
CA TYR A 29 -9.50 10.34 1.27
C TYR A 29 -10.28 11.28 0.35
N ASN A 30 -11.51 10.89 0.01
CA ASN A 30 -12.42 11.68 -0.82
C ASN A 30 -13.31 12.53 0.05
N THR A 31 -13.15 13.85 0.01
CA THR A 31 -13.89 14.83 0.83
C THR A 31 -15.40 14.89 0.52
N LYS A 32 -15.86 14.26 -0.56
CA LYS A 32 -17.30 14.12 -0.88
C LYS A 32 -17.91 12.86 -0.28
N MET A 33 -17.09 11.91 0.17
CA MET A 33 -17.53 10.62 0.72
C MET A 33 -17.24 10.53 2.22
N VAL A 34 -16.40 11.42 2.75
CA VAL A 34 -15.94 11.45 4.14
C VAL A 34 -16.35 12.76 4.78
N ASP A 35 -17.21 12.70 5.81
CA ASP A 35 -17.72 13.89 6.49
C ASP A 35 -16.66 14.57 7.37
N GLU A 36 -15.80 13.79 8.01
CA GLU A 36 -14.71 14.23 8.87
C GLU A 36 -13.41 13.54 8.46
N ALA A 37 -12.32 14.31 8.29
CA ALA A 37 -11.02 13.78 7.92
C ALA A 37 -10.57 12.67 8.88
N PRO A 38 -10.02 11.54 8.37
CA PRO A 38 -9.40 10.55 9.24
C PRO A 38 -8.24 11.16 10.02
N THR A 39 -7.96 10.67 11.22
CA THR A 39 -6.84 11.16 12.05
C THR A 39 -5.95 10.04 12.55
N SER A 40 -6.38 8.81 12.42
CA SER A 40 -5.75 7.62 12.97
C SER A 40 -5.77 6.48 11.95
N TRP A 41 -4.75 5.63 12.00
CA TRP A 41 -4.79 4.36 11.26
C TRP A 41 -5.98 3.48 11.67
N ALA A 42 -6.46 3.60 12.92
CA ALA A 42 -7.62 2.87 13.40
C ALA A 42 -8.92 3.23 12.66
N ASP A 43 -9.00 4.42 12.02
CA ASP A 43 -10.15 4.82 11.20
C ASP A 43 -10.39 3.85 10.03
N LEU A 44 -9.34 3.15 9.54
CA LEU A 44 -9.46 2.14 8.50
C LEU A 44 -10.13 0.82 8.98
N TRP A 45 -10.47 0.71 10.26
CA TRP A 45 -11.27 -0.37 10.86
C TRP A 45 -12.68 0.07 11.23
N ASP A 46 -13.06 1.33 10.88
CA ASP A 46 -14.41 1.83 11.15
C ASP A 46 -15.40 1.29 10.11
N GLU A 47 -16.49 0.68 10.58
CA GLU A 47 -17.57 0.15 9.73
C GLU A 47 -18.21 1.22 8.83
N LYS A 48 -18.08 2.52 9.16
CA LYS A 48 -18.58 3.61 8.31
C LYS A 48 -17.94 3.62 6.92
N TYR A 49 -16.73 3.05 6.78
CA TYR A 49 -16.01 2.95 5.51
C TYR A 49 -16.13 1.56 4.85
N ALA A 50 -16.94 0.64 5.39
CA ALA A 50 -17.06 -0.71 4.87
C ALA A 50 -17.32 -0.75 3.37
N GLY A 51 -16.49 -1.50 2.63
CA GLY A 51 -16.55 -1.63 1.18
C GLY A 51 -16.02 -0.39 0.41
N ASN A 52 -15.42 0.58 1.10
CA ASN A 52 -14.88 1.81 0.52
C ASN A 52 -13.43 2.11 0.96
N ILE A 53 -12.71 1.08 1.44
CA ILE A 53 -11.31 1.17 1.88
C ILE A 53 -10.41 0.50 0.83
N LEU A 54 -9.37 1.21 0.38
CA LEU A 54 -8.30 0.65 -0.43
C LEU A 54 -7.06 0.44 0.44
N MET A 55 -6.54 -0.78 0.45
CA MET A 55 -5.35 -1.17 1.21
C MET A 55 -4.22 -1.60 0.28
N PHE A 56 -2.99 -1.51 0.75
CA PHE A 56 -1.83 -2.01 0.04
C PHE A 56 -1.95 -3.50 -0.32
N ASN A 57 -1.60 -3.84 -1.55
CA ASN A 57 -1.38 -5.21 -2.00
C ASN A 57 0.10 -5.64 -1.85
N ASN A 58 0.74 -5.20 -0.79
CA ASN A 58 2.12 -5.48 -0.41
C ASN A 58 2.13 -5.91 1.06
N SER A 59 2.79 -7.03 1.38
CA SER A 59 2.78 -7.60 2.73
C SER A 59 3.43 -6.68 3.77
N ARG A 60 4.55 -6.05 3.43
CA ARG A 60 5.29 -5.17 4.35
C ARG A 60 4.53 -3.88 4.65
N ASP A 61 4.01 -3.21 3.61
CA ASP A 61 3.27 -1.97 3.78
C ASP A 61 1.94 -2.22 4.51
N ALA A 62 1.19 -3.26 4.12
CA ALA A 62 -0.05 -3.61 4.82
C ALA A 62 0.20 -3.98 6.29
N TYR A 63 1.28 -4.73 6.58
CA TYR A 63 1.69 -5.04 7.94
C TYR A 63 1.96 -3.77 8.74
N ALA A 64 2.70 -2.81 8.18
CA ALA A 64 3.04 -1.56 8.85
C ALA A 64 1.78 -0.79 9.31
N ILE A 65 0.74 -0.74 8.49
CA ILE A 65 -0.52 -0.09 8.86
C ILE A 65 -1.19 -0.79 10.05
N GLY A 66 -1.24 -2.12 10.04
CA GLY A 66 -1.75 -2.89 11.16
C GLY A 66 -0.90 -2.75 12.43
N ALA A 67 0.42 -2.64 12.27
CA ALA A 67 1.37 -2.43 13.37
C ALA A 67 1.15 -1.07 14.04
N PHE A 68 1.09 0.02 13.27
CA PHE A 68 0.77 1.34 13.82
C PHE A 68 -0.56 1.35 14.57
N LYS A 69 -1.62 0.78 13.97
CA LYS A 69 -2.94 0.67 14.62
C LYS A 69 -2.88 -0.05 15.96
N SER A 70 -2.04 -1.08 16.09
CA SER A 70 -1.88 -1.87 17.33
C SER A 70 -0.81 -1.32 18.27
N GLY A 71 -0.10 -0.25 17.90
CA GLY A 71 1.02 0.28 18.69
C GLY A 71 2.26 -0.63 18.69
N SER A 72 2.42 -1.44 17.64
CA SER A 72 3.57 -2.32 17.41
C SER A 72 4.55 -1.69 16.43
N SER A 73 5.80 -2.16 16.39
CA SER A 73 6.78 -1.72 15.39
C SER A 73 6.45 -2.28 14.01
N VAL A 74 6.76 -1.50 12.97
CA VAL A 74 6.68 -1.94 11.57
C VAL A 74 7.75 -2.99 11.21
N ASN A 75 8.68 -3.25 12.14
CA ASN A 75 9.76 -4.20 12.01
C ASN A 75 9.59 -5.36 13.01
N PRO A 76 8.76 -6.38 12.71
CA PRO A 76 8.55 -7.52 13.59
C PRO A 76 9.87 -8.24 13.87
N GLN A 77 10.06 -8.68 15.12
CA GLN A 77 11.26 -9.38 15.54
C GLN A 77 11.02 -10.90 15.66
N THR A 78 9.77 -11.29 15.82
CA THR A 78 9.34 -12.67 16.01
C THR A 78 8.16 -13.02 15.09
N THR A 79 7.88 -14.30 14.94
CA THR A 79 6.69 -14.80 14.23
C THR A 79 5.41 -14.47 14.99
N GLU A 80 5.46 -14.39 16.32
CA GLU A 80 4.33 -13.99 17.17
C GLU A 80 3.94 -12.51 16.92
N ASP A 81 4.92 -11.62 16.67
CA ASP A 81 4.65 -10.23 16.29
C ASP A 81 3.87 -10.19 14.96
N VAL A 82 4.30 -11.02 14.00
CA VAL A 82 3.60 -11.14 12.69
C VAL A 82 2.17 -11.62 12.87
N ASP A 83 1.96 -12.69 13.67
CA ASP A 83 0.64 -13.25 13.90
C ASP A 83 -0.31 -12.21 14.51
N ALA A 84 0.14 -11.46 15.51
CA ALA A 84 -0.68 -10.47 16.20
C ALA A 84 -1.18 -9.37 15.24
N VAL A 85 -0.31 -8.86 14.38
CA VAL A 85 -0.68 -7.80 13.41
C VAL A 85 -1.52 -8.34 12.26
N VAL A 86 -1.22 -9.56 11.77
CA VAL A 86 -2.02 -10.18 10.71
C VAL A 86 -3.44 -10.50 11.19
N ASP A 87 -3.64 -10.82 12.46
CA ASP A 87 -4.99 -11.00 13.02
C ASP A 87 -5.79 -9.69 13.02
N GLU A 88 -5.15 -8.53 13.25
CA GLU A 88 -5.78 -7.22 13.04
C GLU A 88 -6.17 -6.98 11.57
N LEU A 89 -5.29 -7.34 10.64
CA LEU A 89 -5.59 -7.21 9.20
C LEU A 89 -6.71 -8.16 8.75
N LYS A 90 -6.83 -9.36 9.34
CA LYS A 90 -7.98 -10.26 9.12
C LYS A 90 -9.28 -9.63 9.61
N ALA A 91 -9.26 -8.95 10.77
CA ALA A 91 -10.43 -8.25 11.29
C ALA A 91 -10.84 -7.07 10.39
N GLN A 92 -9.89 -6.39 9.73
CA GLN A 92 -10.17 -5.31 8.78
C GLN A 92 -10.74 -5.82 7.45
N LYS A 93 -10.31 -7.00 7.01
CA LYS A 93 -10.57 -7.51 5.66
C LYS A 93 -12.02 -7.40 5.19
N PRO A 94 -13.07 -7.69 6.00
CA PRO A 94 -14.46 -7.52 5.60
C PRO A 94 -14.85 -6.09 5.20
N LEU A 95 -14.08 -5.08 5.67
CA LEU A 95 -14.31 -3.68 5.40
C LEU A 95 -13.59 -3.21 4.13
N VAL A 96 -12.56 -3.93 3.69
CA VAL A 96 -11.71 -3.55 2.56
C VAL A 96 -12.43 -3.80 1.24
N GLN A 97 -12.50 -2.78 0.39
CA GLN A 97 -13.00 -2.88 -0.98
C GLN A 97 -12.04 -3.68 -1.86
N ALA A 98 -10.75 -3.31 -1.82
CA ALA A 98 -9.71 -3.97 -2.61
C ALA A 98 -8.33 -3.76 -1.99
N TYR A 99 -7.46 -4.76 -2.23
CA TYR A 99 -6.02 -4.62 -2.05
C TYR A 99 -5.43 -4.22 -3.39
N VAL A 100 -4.76 -3.06 -3.43
CA VAL A 100 -4.30 -2.41 -4.67
C VAL A 100 -2.84 -1.96 -4.56
N MET A 101 -2.21 -1.76 -5.69
CA MET A 101 -1.02 -0.95 -5.87
C MET A 101 -1.41 0.21 -6.81
N ASP A 102 -0.87 0.29 -8.00
CA ASP A 102 -1.12 1.40 -8.94
C ASP A 102 -2.60 1.57 -9.35
N GLU A 103 -3.43 0.54 -9.16
CA GLU A 103 -4.88 0.64 -9.39
C GLU A 103 -5.57 1.66 -8.47
N ILE A 104 -4.90 2.10 -7.40
CA ILE A 104 -5.42 3.15 -6.51
C ILE A 104 -5.65 4.47 -7.25
N PHE A 105 -4.80 4.80 -8.23
CA PHE A 105 -4.93 6.03 -9.00
C PHE A 105 -6.30 6.11 -9.67
N ASP A 106 -6.64 5.11 -10.48
CA ASP A 106 -7.94 5.07 -11.17
C ASP A 106 -9.11 5.12 -10.20
N LYS A 107 -9.01 4.40 -9.09
CA LYS A 107 -10.08 4.28 -8.10
C LYS A 107 -10.31 5.55 -7.29
N MET A 108 -9.24 6.18 -6.80
CA MET A 108 -9.36 7.41 -6.01
C MET A 108 -9.72 8.60 -6.90
N ILE A 109 -9.05 8.76 -8.05
CA ILE A 109 -9.35 9.81 -9.02
C ILE A 109 -10.79 9.67 -9.56
N GLY A 110 -11.22 8.43 -9.80
CA GLY A 110 -12.59 8.10 -10.23
C GLY A 110 -13.65 8.24 -9.14
N GLY A 111 -13.28 8.45 -7.88
CA GLY A 111 -14.22 8.56 -6.76
C GLY A 111 -14.89 7.23 -6.39
N GLU A 112 -14.22 6.09 -6.61
CA GLU A 112 -14.76 4.75 -6.34
C GLU A 112 -14.56 4.30 -4.88
N ALA A 113 -13.75 5.00 -4.09
CA ALA A 113 -13.47 4.66 -2.68
C ALA A 113 -13.47 5.93 -1.81
N ALA A 114 -13.81 5.75 -0.54
CA ALA A 114 -13.84 6.83 0.44
C ALA A 114 -12.43 7.13 0.99
N VAL A 115 -11.68 6.09 1.30
CA VAL A 115 -10.32 6.19 1.89
C VAL A 115 -9.39 5.17 1.25
N GLY A 116 -8.12 5.55 1.12
CA GLY A 116 -7.06 4.66 0.64
C GLY A 116 -5.76 4.91 1.39
N VAL A 117 -4.92 3.91 1.45
CA VAL A 117 -3.56 4.02 2.01
C VAL A 117 -2.58 4.01 0.85
N TYR A 118 -1.72 5.03 0.79
CA TYR A 118 -0.70 5.06 -0.26
C TYR A 118 0.49 5.95 0.12
N TYR A 119 1.35 6.22 -0.85
CA TYR A 119 2.56 7.02 -0.68
C TYR A 119 2.28 8.50 -0.93
N SER A 120 2.96 9.37 -0.20
CA SER A 120 2.72 10.82 -0.20
C SER A 120 2.91 11.48 -1.57
N GLY A 121 3.94 11.09 -2.33
CA GLY A 121 4.18 11.66 -3.67
C GLY A 121 3.08 11.30 -4.67
N ASP A 122 2.62 10.05 -4.64
CA ASP A 122 1.50 9.60 -5.47
C ASP A 122 0.19 10.29 -5.08
N ALA A 123 0.02 10.57 -3.77
CA ALA A 123 -1.14 11.33 -3.29
C ALA A 123 -1.17 12.74 -3.86
N ILE A 124 -0.02 13.43 -3.97
CA ILE A 124 0.08 14.75 -4.64
C ILE A 124 -0.46 14.65 -6.06
N THR A 125 0.02 13.68 -6.84
CA THR A 125 -0.44 13.46 -8.22
C THR A 125 -1.94 13.19 -8.31
N MET A 126 -2.47 12.34 -7.41
CA MET A 126 -3.91 12.04 -7.40
C MET A 126 -4.76 13.24 -7.02
N ILE A 127 -4.29 14.10 -6.10
CA ILE A 127 -4.99 15.33 -5.67
C ILE A 127 -4.97 16.38 -6.79
N ASP A 128 -3.88 16.47 -7.54
CA ASP A 128 -3.80 17.36 -8.71
C ASP A 128 -4.83 16.98 -9.79
N ASP A 129 -5.04 15.67 -9.99
CA ASP A 129 -6.01 15.16 -10.97
C ASP A 129 -7.45 15.20 -10.45
N ASN A 130 -7.67 15.11 -9.12
CA ASN A 130 -8.98 15.19 -8.50
C ASN A 130 -8.93 16.03 -7.21
N PRO A 131 -9.36 17.33 -7.25
CA PRO A 131 -9.33 18.23 -6.10
C PRO A 131 -10.34 17.89 -4.99
N ASP A 132 -11.19 16.89 -5.17
CA ASP A 132 -12.03 16.34 -4.11
C ASP A 132 -11.28 15.36 -3.20
N LEU A 133 -10.02 15.02 -3.54
CA LEU A 133 -9.14 14.22 -2.69
C LEU A 133 -8.37 15.10 -1.72
N ALA A 134 -8.06 14.54 -0.56
CA ALA A 134 -7.22 15.17 0.44
C ALA A 134 -6.35 14.11 1.14
N TRP A 135 -5.33 14.57 1.86
CA TRP A 135 -4.34 13.73 2.53
C TRP A 135 -4.25 14.02 4.00
N VAL A 136 -3.97 13.00 4.80
CA VAL A 136 -3.60 13.14 6.21
C VAL A 136 -2.50 12.16 6.61
N PHE A 137 -1.66 12.59 7.53
CA PHE A 137 -0.78 11.72 8.29
C PHE A 137 -1.50 11.31 9.59
N PRO A 138 -1.68 10.00 9.85
CA PRO A 138 -2.25 9.53 11.11
C PRO A 138 -1.38 9.86 12.33
N GLU A 139 -2.03 10.08 13.47
CA GLU A 139 -1.38 10.55 14.71
C GLU A 139 -0.38 9.54 15.28
N GLU A 140 -0.50 8.26 14.96
CA GLU A 140 0.40 7.20 15.43
C GLU A 140 1.78 7.28 14.79
N GLY A 141 1.90 7.87 13.62
CA GLY A 141 3.14 7.97 12.84
C GLY A 141 3.00 7.39 11.44
N THR A 142 4.11 7.28 10.74
CA THR A 142 4.16 6.84 9.34
C THR A 142 5.42 6.02 9.06
N VAL A 143 5.43 5.31 7.93
CA VAL A 143 6.65 4.73 7.37
C VAL A 143 7.36 5.78 6.54
N LEU A 144 8.65 6.00 6.79
CA LEU A 144 9.55 6.67 5.86
C LEU A 144 10.22 5.62 4.98
N SER A 145 9.93 5.66 3.70
CA SER A 145 10.58 4.82 2.69
C SER A 145 11.74 5.55 2.05
N VAL A 146 12.87 4.87 1.95
CA VAL A 146 14.08 5.36 1.26
C VAL A 146 14.25 4.52 0.00
N ASP A 147 13.78 5.02 -1.13
CA ASP A 147 13.99 4.37 -2.41
C ASP A 147 15.45 4.50 -2.82
N SER A 148 16.04 3.42 -3.22
CA SER A 148 17.47 3.37 -3.49
C SER A 148 17.77 2.71 -4.84
N MET A 149 18.78 3.25 -5.53
CA MET A 149 19.34 2.65 -6.73
C MET A 149 20.40 1.62 -6.35
N ALA A 150 20.39 0.47 -7.02
CA ALA A 150 21.39 -0.58 -6.83
C ALA A 150 21.77 -1.21 -8.18
N ILE A 151 22.98 -1.76 -8.26
CA ILE A 151 23.48 -2.47 -9.43
C ILE A 151 23.41 -3.97 -9.14
N PRO A 152 22.63 -4.76 -9.90
CA PRO A 152 22.61 -6.21 -9.73
C PRO A 152 24.01 -6.84 -9.92
N ALA A 153 24.37 -7.80 -9.07
CA ALA A 153 25.66 -8.50 -9.14
C ALA A 153 25.92 -9.24 -10.48
N THR A 154 24.86 -9.46 -11.26
CA THR A 154 24.92 -10.08 -12.59
C THR A 154 25.05 -9.08 -13.73
N SER A 155 25.18 -7.78 -13.42
CA SER A 155 25.32 -6.73 -14.43
C SER A 155 26.64 -6.90 -15.21
N GLU A 156 26.53 -6.84 -16.53
CA GLU A 156 27.71 -6.81 -17.43
C GLU A 156 28.16 -5.38 -17.78
N HIS A 157 27.44 -4.35 -17.24
CA HIS A 157 27.63 -2.93 -17.56
C HIS A 157 27.75 -2.06 -16.29
N GLU A 158 28.51 -2.53 -15.30
CA GLU A 158 28.68 -1.89 -14.00
C GLU A 158 29.11 -0.41 -14.12
N GLU A 159 30.17 -0.13 -14.89
CA GLU A 159 30.66 1.24 -15.10
C GLU A 159 29.59 2.18 -15.68
N ALA A 160 28.81 1.69 -16.65
CA ALA A 160 27.71 2.48 -17.22
C ALA A 160 26.57 2.71 -16.23
N ALA A 161 26.27 1.71 -15.38
CA ALA A 161 25.28 1.83 -14.32
C ALA A 161 25.73 2.85 -13.23
N GLU A 162 26.99 2.80 -12.82
CA GLU A 162 27.57 3.81 -11.90
C GLU A 162 27.51 5.22 -12.49
N MET A 163 27.84 5.39 -13.77
CA MET A 163 27.73 6.67 -14.46
C MET A 163 26.28 7.17 -14.48
N PHE A 164 25.32 6.29 -14.70
CA PHE A 164 23.90 6.63 -14.67
C PHE A 164 23.43 7.04 -13.26
N ILE A 165 23.81 6.29 -12.23
CA ILE A 165 23.51 6.64 -10.83
C ILE A 165 24.09 8.01 -10.48
N ASN A 166 25.34 8.27 -10.85
CA ASN A 166 25.96 9.59 -10.65
C ASN A 166 25.20 10.71 -11.39
N PHE A 167 24.76 10.46 -12.63
CA PHE A 167 23.94 11.40 -13.38
C PHE A 167 22.60 11.68 -12.68
N MET A 168 21.95 10.67 -12.12
CA MET A 168 20.69 10.84 -11.36
C MET A 168 20.88 11.67 -10.08
N CYS A 169 22.11 11.72 -9.54
CA CYS A 169 22.46 12.54 -8.38
C CYS A 169 22.91 13.97 -8.74
N GLU A 170 22.95 14.36 -10.02
CA GLU A 170 23.21 15.75 -10.40
C GLU A 170 22.02 16.64 -9.97
N PRO A 171 22.26 17.82 -9.36
CA PRO A 171 21.19 18.63 -8.77
C PRO A 171 20.05 18.97 -9.75
N ASP A 172 20.34 19.37 -10.97
CA ASP A 172 19.32 19.72 -11.97
C ASP A 172 18.51 18.49 -12.42
N VAL A 173 19.15 17.31 -12.50
CA VAL A 173 18.50 16.04 -12.83
C VAL A 173 17.64 15.58 -11.66
N GLY A 174 18.17 15.64 -10.45
CA GLY A 174 17.42 15.35 -9.23
C GLY A 174 16.18 16.22 -9.09
N LYS A 175 16.33 17.56 -9.29
CA LYS A 175 15.19 18.49 -9.30
C LYS A 175 14.10 18.03 -10.30
N ALA A 176 14.50 17.81 -11.56
CA ALA A 176 13.54 17.44 -12.59
C ALA A 176 12.79 16.14 -12.29
N ASN A 177 13.48 15.16 -11.69
CA ASN A 177 12.86 13.91 -11.25
C ASN A 177 11.90 14.11 -10.09
N ILE A 178 12.35 14.78 -9.04
CA ILE A 178 11.55 14.98 -7.82
C ILE A 178 10.27 15.77 -8.12
N GLU A 179 10.37 16.83 -8.94
CA GLU A 179 9.20 17.61 -9.35
C GLU A 179 8.24 16.84 -10.27
N TYR A 180 8.76 15.87 -11.04
CA TYR A 180 7.92 15.04 -11.89
C TYR A 180 7.14 13.98 -11.10
N ILE A 181 7.77 13.36 -10.09
CA ILE A 181 7.18 12.26 -9.34
C ILE A 181 6.47 12.71 -8.05
N GLY A 182 6.67 13.96 -7.61
CA GLY A 182 6.06 14.49 -6.37
C GLY A 182 6.66 13.97 -5.07
N TYR A 183 7.76 13.21 -5.12
CA TYR A 183 8.43 12.66 -3.94
C TYR A 183 9.37 13.67 -3.29
N THR A 184 10.02 13.30 -2.20
CA THR A 184 11.05 14.11 -1.56
C THR A 184 12.46 13.59 -1.89
N THR A 185 13.49 14.37 -1.56
CA THR A 185 14.86 14.09 -1.98
C THR A 185 15.79 13.87 -0.79
N PRO A 186 16.69 12.87 -0.86
CA PRO A 186 17.76 12.70 0.12
C PRO A 186 18.97 13.62 -0.12
N MET A 187 18.77 14.69 -0.90
CA MET A 187 19.86 15.63 -1.27
C MET A 187 19.44 17.07 -0.98
N HIS A 188 20.00 17.68 0.05
CA HIS A 188 19.71 19.06 0.41
C HIS A 188 19.96 20.05 -0.74
N CYS A 189 21.01 19.84 -1.53
CA CYS A 189 21.29 20.67 -2.69
C CYS A 189 20.19 20.64 -3.77
N VAL A 190 19.45 19.54 -3.88
CA VAL A 190 18.26 19.43 -4.74
C VAL A 190 17.08 20.14 -4.07
N TRP A 191 16.86 19.89 -2.77
CA TRP A 191 15.81 20.56 -2.01
C TRP A 191 15.88 22.08 -2.08
N GLU A 192 17.09 22.67 -2.01
CA GLU A 192 17.29 24.13 -2.10
C GLU A 192 16.76 24.74 -3.39
N ILE A 193 16.79 23.99 -4.49
CA ILE A 193 16.39 24.45 -5.83
C ILE A 193 15.03 23.97 -6.31
N LEU A 194 14.31 23.15 -5.50
CA LEU A 194 12.92 22.73 -5.81
C LEU A 194 11.98 23.93 -5.89
N ASP A 195 10.91 23.76 -6.64
CA ASP A 195 9.82 24.72 -6.69
C ASP A 195 9.12 24.82 -5.31
N GLU A 196 8.66 26.02 -4.95
CA GLU A 196 8.16 26.32 -3.60
C GLU A 196 6.95 25.45 -3.23
N ASP A 197 6.09 25.11 -4.19
CA ASP A 197 4.89 24.31 -3.96
C ASP A 197 5.22 22.91 -3.44
N LEU A 198 6.26 22.26 -3.98
CA LEU A 198 6.72 20.97 -3.49
C LEU A 198 7.59 21.11 -2.24
N LYS A 199 8.48 22.11 -2.22
CA LYS A 199 9.41 22.35 -1.12
C LYS A 199 8.72 22.56 0.23
N TYR A 200 7.54 23.15 0.22
CA TYR A 200 6.73 23.45 1.42
C TYR A 200 5.41 22.68 1.46
N SER A 201 5.31 21.60 0.70
CA SER A 201 4.13 20.74 0.70
C SER A 201 3.98 20.01 2.03
N GLU A 202 2.87 20.18 2.72
CA GLU A 202 2.52 19.44 3.93
C GLU A 202 2.22 17.94 3.64
N ILE A 203 2.05 17.58 2.37
CA ILE A 203 1.89 16.18 1.93
C ILE A 203 3.26 15.52 1.77
N ALA A 204 4.21 16.22 1.16
CA ALA A 204 5.56 15.71 0.94
C ALA A 204 6.38 15.69 2.25
N TYR A 205 6.21 16.70 3.08
CA TYR A 205 6.97 16.89 4.32
C TYR A 205 6.02 16.91 5.53
N PRO A 206 5.92 15.83 6.31
CA PRO A 206 5.09 15.79 7.50
C PRO A 206 5.57 16.81 8.55
N SER A 207 4.66 17.18 9.46
CA SER A 207 5.02 18.03 10.60
C SER A 207 6.09 17.37 11.48
N GLU A 208 6.83 18.18 12.25
CA GLU A 208 7.87 17.67 13.17
C GLU A 208 7.33 16.61 14.15
N ASP A 209 6.08 16.75 14.61
CA ASP A 209 5.44 15.79 15.51
C ASP A 209 5.18 14.43 14.85
N ILE A 210 4.89 14.39 13.54
CA ILE A 210 4.72 13.16 12.77
C ILE A 210 6.09 12.60 12.38
N ALA A 211 7.00 13.45 11.88
CA ALA A 211 8.36 13.05 11.52
C ALA A 211 9.11 12.38 12.69
N ALA A 212 8.88 12.84 13.92
CA ALA A 212 9.43 12.21 15.13
C ALA A 212 8.90 10.78 15.42
N LYS A 213 7.86 10.36 14.72
CA LYS A 213 7.24 9.01 14.84
C LYS A 213 7.40 8.20 13.54
N GLU A 214 8.27 8.63 12.65
CA GLU A 214 8.59 7.85 11.45
C GLU A 214 9.36 6.59 11.82
N GLU A 215 8.97 5.47 11.21
CA GLU A 215 9.76 4.25 11.23
C GLU A 215 10.24 3.91 9.82
N VAL A 216 11.50 3.47 9.72
CA VAL A 216 12.09 2.98 8.46
C VAL A 216 12.09 1.45 8.49
N PHE A 217 11.81 0.83 7.36
CA PHE A 217 11.91 -0.63 7.24
C PHE A 217 13.36 -1.09 7.38
N THR A 218 13.57 -2.09 8.24
CA THR A 218 14.82 -2.82 8.38
C THR A 218 14.73 -4.22 7.75
N ALA A 219 15.87 -4.85 7.53
CA ALA A 219 15.90 -6.23 7.07
C ALA A 219 15.32 -7.15 8.17
N LEU A 220 14.34 -7.96 7.80
CA LEU A 220 13.81 -9.02 8.68
C LEU A 220 14.70 -10.26 8.61
N SER A 221 14.66 -11.10 9.65
CA SER A 221 15.24 -12.44 9.54
C SER A 221 14.48 -13.26 8.47
N ASP A 222 15.14 -14.25 7.88
CA ASP A 222 14.51 -15.12 6.86
C ASP A 222 13.25 -15.81 7.41
N GLU A 223 13.26 -16.19 8.68
CA GLU A 223 12.13 -16.82 9.37
C GLU A 223 10.93 -15.87 9.46
N VAL A 224 11.14 -14.66 9.96
CA VAL A 224 10.08 -13.65 10.14
C VAL A 224 9.54 -13.18 8.78
N ASN A 225 10.42 -12.98 7.80
CA ASN A 225 10.01 -12.59 6.45
C ASN A 225 9.17 -13.67 5.77
N SER A 226 9.60 -14.94 5.89
CA SER A 226 8.84 -16.07 5.35
C SER A 226 7.48 -16.23 6.02
N GLU A 227 7.41 -16.06 7.35
CA GLU A 227 6.14 -16.10 8.08
C GLU A 227 5.19 -14.98 7.64
N LEU A 228 5.70 -13.75 7.49
CA LEU A 228 4.90 -12.64 6.99
C LEU A 228 4.28 -12.93 5.62
N ASP A 229 5.05 -13.46 4.68
CA ASP A 229 4.56 -13.78 3.34
C ASP A 229 3.51 -14.90 3.35
N VAL A 230 3.72 -15.94 4.18
CA VAL A 230 2.75 -17.03 4.38
C VAL A 230 1.46 -16.47 4.97
N LYS A 231 1.55 -15.75 6.08
CA LYS A 231 0.37 -15.20 6.78
C LYS A 231 -0.38 -14.17 5.95
N TRP A 232 0.34 -13.35 5.19
CA TRP A 232 -0.26 -12.43 4.22
C TRP A 232 -1.08 -13.17 3.16
N SER A 233 -0.52 -14.25 2.60
CA SER A 233 -1.21 -15.07 1.60
C SER A 233 -2.44 -15.77 2.20
N GLU A 234 -2.33 -16.28 3.42
CA GLU A 234 -3.44 -16.88 4.17
C GLU A 234 -4.53 -15.84 4.44
N MET A 235 -4.17 -14.66 4.94
CA MET A 235 -5.10 -13.57 5.20
C MET A 235 -5.84 -13.16 3.93
N LYS A 236 -5.15 -12.99 2.80
CA LYS A 236 -5.78 -12.65 1.52
C LYS A 236 -6.74 -13.73 1.00
N SER A 237 -6.46 -15.00 1.25
CA SER A 237 -7.32 -16.13 0.87
C SER A 237 -8.40 -16.46 1.92
N TYR A 238 -8.32 -15.88 3.12
CA TYR A 238 -9.29 -16.06 4.18
C TYR A 238 -10.65 -15.49 3.75
N ASP A 239 -11.68 -16.34 3.76
CA ASP A 239 -13.07 -15.96 3.46
C ASP A 239 -13.91 -16.21 4.72
N GLU A 240 -14.45 -15.17 5.32
CA GLU A 240 -15.39 -15.27 6.46
C GLU A 240 -16.73 -15.89 6.07
N GLY A 241 -16.69 -17.02 5.39
CA GLY A 241 -17.82 -17.96 5.34
C GLY A 241 -19.04 -17.54 4.51
N GLY A 242 -18.91 -16.55 3.61
CA GLY A 242 -20.06 -16.09 2.79
C GLY A 242 -20.09 -16.63 1.36
N SER A 243 -18.99 -16.57 0.64
CA SER A 243 -19.01 -16.85 -0.80
C SER A 243 -19.03 -18.33 -1.13
N GLY A 244 -18.41 -19.19 -0.34
CA GLY A 244 -18.41 -20.64 -0.55
C GLY A 244 -19.79 -21.25 -0.40
N TYR A 245 -20.56 -20.84 0.59
CA TYR A 245 -21.95 -21.28 0.78
C TYR A 245 -22.88 -20.73 -0.31
N LEU A 246 -22.70 -19.48 -0.71
CA LEU A 246 -23.51 -18.88 -1.80
C LEU A 246 -23.22 -19.59 -3.12
N PHE A 247 -21.96 -19.86 -3.44
CA PHE A 247 -21.56 -20.61 -4.62
C PHE A 247 -22.13 -22.04 -4.61
N LEU A 248 -22.03 -22.73 -3.47
CA LEU A 248 -22.61 -24.07 -3.30
C LEU A 248 -24.14 -24.04 -3.46
N MET A 249 -24.83 -23.07 -2.89
CA MET A 249 -26.28 -22.89 -3.03
C MET A 249 -26.68 -22.61 -4.48
N LEU A 250 -25.91 -21.78 -5.21
CA LEU A 250 -26.15 -21.54 -6.64
C LEU A 250 -25.91 -22.79 -7.47
N LEU A 251 -24.91 -23.58 -7.16
CA LEU A 251 -24.59 -24.83 -7.84
C LEU A 251 -25.68 -25.88 -7.61
N LEU A 252 -26.17 -25.99 -6.38
CA LEU A 252 -27.32 -26.85 -6.03
C LEU A 252 -28.62 -26.40 -6.73
N ALA A 253 -28.86 -25.08 -6.82
CA ALA A 253 -30.02 -24.54 -7.54
C ALA A 253 -29.96 -24.85 -9.04
N MET A 254 -28.76 -24.72 -9.66
CA MET A 254 -28.59 -25.09 -11.08
C MET A 254 -28.78 -26.59 -11.32
N LEU A 255 -28.29 -27.45 -10.43
CA LEU A 255 -28.52 -28.90 -10.51
C LEU A 255 -30.00 -29.25 -10.37
N ALA A 256 -30.72 -28.63 -9.42
CA ALA A 256 -32.16 -28.81 -9.25
C ALA A 256 -32.95 -28.39 -10.49
N LEU A 257 -32.60 -27.27 -11.13
CA LEU A 257 -33.20 -26.81 -12.38
C LEU A 257 -32.90 -27.76 -13.54
N ALA A 258 -31.68 -28.29 -13.64
CA ALA A 258 -31.35 -29.30 -14.66
C ALA A 258 -32.14 -30.59 -14.47
N CYS A 259 -32.24 -31.12 -13.26
CA CYS A 259 -33.05 -32.29 -12.92
C CYS A 259 -34.53 -32.06 -13.22
N PHE A 260 -35.07 -30.89 -12.88
CA PHE A 260 -36.47 -30.54 -13.19
C PHE A 260 -36.73 -30.47 -14.70
N ASN A 261 -35.79 -29.92 -15.47
CA ASN A 261 -35.91 -29.87 -16.93
C ASN A 261 -35.87 -31.28 -17.58
N ILE A 262 -34.99 -32.16 -17.06
CA ILE A 262 -34.91 -33.56 -17.51
C ILE A 262 -36.22 -34.28 -17.18
N TRP A 263 -36.71 -34.15 -15.93
CA TRP A 263 -37.96 -34.74 -15.50
C TRP A 263 -39.13 -34.25 -16.35
N ARG A 264 -39.21 -32.95 -16.64
CA ARG A 264 -40.24 -32.38 -17.54
C ARG A 264 -40.16 -32.95 -18.96
N LYS A 265 -38.96 -33.17 -19.50
CA LYS A 265 -38.78 -33.81 -20.83
C LYS A 265 -39.21 -35.27 -20.84
N VAL A 266 -38.86 -36.03 -19.81
CA VAL A 266 -39.25 -37.43 -19.66
C VAL A 266 -40.80 -37.54 -19.56
N ARG A 267 -41.42 -36.73 -18.71
CA ARG A 267 -42.86 -36.71 -18.51
C ARG A 267 -43.65 -36.31 -19.78
N ARG A 268 -43.12 -35.41 -20.59
CA ARG A 268 -43.71 -35.07 -21.91
C ARG A 268 -43.59 -36.22 -22.92
N LYS A 269 -42.48 -36.97 -22.93
CA LYS A 269 -42.31 -38.14 -23.79
C LYS A 269 -43.32 -39.26 -23.43
N THR A 270 -43.49 -39.54 -22.15
CA THR A 270 -44.43 -40.57 -21.68
C THR A 270 -45.89 -40.22 -22.00
N ARG A 271 -46.23 -38.91 -21.97
CA ARG A 271 -47.61 -38.46 -22.26
C ARG A 271 -47.96 -38.46 -23.75
N ASN A 272 -46.98 -38.53 -24.65
CA ASN A 272 -47.16 -38.59 -26.09
C ASN A 272 -47.09 -40.03 -26.64
N MET A 273 -46.96 -41.05 -25.76
CA MET A 273 -46.94 -42.47 -26.12
C MET A 273 -48.28 -43.21 -25.75
N TYR A 274 -49.25 -42.49 -25.21
CA TYR A 274 -50.62 -42.90 -24.98
C TYR A 274 -51.59 -41.89 -25.64
#